data_549ebd2004fe34011722d8d72b8c3591
#
_entry.id   549ebd2004fe34011722d8d72b8c3591
#
_cell.length_a   1.000
_cell.length_b   1.000
_cell.length_c   1.000
_cell.angle_alpha   90.00
_cell.angle_beta   90.00
_cell.angle_gamma   90.00
#
_symmetry.space_group_name_H-M   'P 1'
#
loop_
_entity.id
_entity.type
_entity.pdbx_description
1 polymer ?
#
loop_
_entity_poly.entity_id
_entity_poly.type
_entity_poly.pdbx_seq_one_letter_code
_entity_poly.pdbx_strand_id
1 'polypeptide(L)'
;NSSLFRKSVFERKWKTMDAKVYELLNDQINKELYSAYLYVSFADYYEEEGLSGFANWYMIQAAEERDHALKIRDYLHDNGCKVVLGAIAAPDKTFSSYLEPLEAGLEHEKYVTSLINDIYAAAYEVKDFRTMKFLDWFIEEQGEEETTAEEMVTKMKLFGSDAKALYDLDQEYAGRTATPATSAE
;
A
#
# COMPACT_ATOMS: atom_id res chain seq x y z
N ASN A 1 48.11 -15.99 12.67
CA ASN A 1 47.69 -14.99 11.65
C ASN A 1 46.27 -15.18 11.08
N SER A 2 45.48 -16.13 11.61
CA SER A 2 44.10 -16.38 11.09
C SER A 2 42.97 -15.72 11.91
N SER A 3 43.28 -15.08 13.05
CA SER A 3 42.25 -14.44 13.91
C SER A 3 41.94 -13.00 13.52
N LEU A 4 42.91 -12.31 12.87
CA LEU A 4 42.73 -10.94 12.39
C LEU A 4 41.90 -10.84 11.11
N PHE A 5 41.92 -11.87 10.29
CA PHE A 5 41.12 -11.91 9.03
C PHE A 5 39.65 -12.18 9.28
N ARG A 6 39.26 -12.85 10.36
CA ARG A 6 37.87 -13.12 10.71
C ARG A 6 37.14 -11.91 11.31
N LYS A 7 37.86 -10.96 11.93
CA LYS A 7 37.25 -9.73 12.45
C LYS A 7 36.93 -8.71 11.38
N SER A 8 37.66 -8.67 10.25
CA SER A 8 37.46 -7.65 9.22
C SER A 8 36.30 -7.96 8.26
N VAL A 9 35.80 -9.19 8.21
CA VAL A 9 34.66 -9.58 7.38
C VAL A 9 33.32 -9.33 8.09
N PHE A 10 33.33 -9.25 9.43
CA PHE A 10 32.11 -9.01 10.23
C PHE A 10 31.87 -7.53 10.61
N GLU A 11 32.85 -6.66 10.43
CA GLU A 11 32.68 -5.21 10.56
C GLU A 11 32.54 -4.56 9.17
N ARG A 12 31.59 -5.02 8.35
CA ARG A 12 30.95 -4.07 7.42
C ARG A 12 30.24 -3.08 8.33
N LYS A 13 30.82 -1.92 8.45
CA LYS A 13 30.17 -0.74 9.02
C LYS A 13 28.89 -0.53 8.19
N TRP A 14 27.78 -1.12 8.64
CA TRP A 14 26.48 -0.85 8.10
C TRP A 14 26.35 0.68 8.19
N LYS A 15 26.17 1.34 7.06
CA LYS A 15 25.80 2.75 7.05
C LYS A 15 24.40 2.74 7.65
N THR A 16 24.34 2.94 8.96
CA THR A 16 23.08 2.88 9.71
C THR A 16 22.18 3.98 9.16
N MET A 17 21.04 3.56 8.58
CA MET A 17 19.96 4.47 8.25
C MET A 17 19.61 5.29 9.50
N ASP A 18 19.23 6.56 9.33
CA ASP A 18 18.71 7.36 10.43
C ASP A 18 17.59 6.62 11.17
N ALA A 19 17.60 6.66 12.49
CA ALA A 19 16.69 5.88 13.34
C ALA A 19 15.21 6.26 13.07
N LYS A 20 14.91 7.53 12.88
CA LYS A 20 13.53 8.00 12.60
C LYS A 20 13.06 7.52 11.24
N VAL A 21 13.90 7.62 10.22
CA VAL A 21 13.57 7.14 8.86
C VAL A 21 13.36 5.63 8.88
N TYR A 22 14.21 4.88 9.57
CA TYR A 22 14.05 3.44 9.72
C TYR A 22 12.74 3.05 10.41
N GLU A 23 12.41 3.68 11.53
CA GLU A 23 11.18 3.40 12.29
C GLU A 23 9.95 3.64 11.44
N LEU A 24 9.89 4.75 10.71
CA LEU A 24 8.76 5.07 9.84
C LEU A 24 8.63 4.09 8.66
N LEU A 25 9.73 3.72 8.02
CA LEU A 25 9.71 2.73 6.93
C LEU A 25 9.29 1.34 7.43
N ASN A 26 9.82 0.91 8.57
CA ASN A 26 9.45 -0.39 9.14
C ASN A 26 7.98 -0.42 9.57
N ASP A 27 7.46 0.67 10.14
CA ASP A 27 6.03 0.79 10.48
C ASP A 27 5.16 0.82 9.21
N GLN A 28 5.63 1.46 8.14
CA GLN A 28 4.89 1.51 6.88
C GLN A 28 4.66 0.12 6.27
N ILE A 29 5.55 -0.84 6.45
CA ILE A 29 5.30 -2.23 6.04
C ILE A 29 4.00 -2.74 6.67
N ASN A 30 3.81 -2.50 7.97
CA ASN A 30 2.58 -2.89 8.68
C ASN A 30 1.36 -2.14 8.16
N LYS A 31 1.50 -0.85 7.85
CA LYS A 31 0.41 -0.02 7.29
C LYS A 31 -0.06 -0.53 5.92
N GLU A 32 0.87 -0.88 5.04
CA GLU A 32 0.55 -1.45 3.73
C GLU A 32 -0.10 -2.85 3.87
N LEU A 33 0.40 -3.69 4.76
CA LEU A 33 -0.24 -4.99 5.05
C LEU A 33 -1.64 -4.82 5.65
N TYR A 34 -1.85 -3.80 6.49
CA TYR A 34 -3.19 -3.46 6.97
C TYR A 34 -4.10 -3.01 5.82
N SER A 35 -3.59 -2.17 4.90
CA SER A 35 -4.34 -1.77 3.70
C SER A 35 -4.80 -2.99 2.90
N ALA A 36 -3.90 -3.95 2.69
CA ALA A 36 -4.25 -5.19 2.01
C ALA A 36 -5.38 -5.94 2.74
N TYR A 37 -5.29 -6.07 4.04
CA TYR A 37 -6.31 -6.75 4.84
C TYR A 37 -7.64 -5.99 4.87
N LEU A 38 -7.59 -4.66 4.95
CA LEU A 38 -8.77 -3.80 4.84
C LEU A 38 -9.50 -4.01 3.50
N TYR A 39 -8.76 -4.04 2.40
CA TYR A 39 -9.35 -4.22 1.06
C TYR A 39 -9.89 -5.62 0.81
N VAL A 40 -9.36 -6.66 1.45
CA VAL A 40 -10.01 -7.97 1.49
C VAL A 40 -11.39 -7.86 2.14
N SER A 41 -11.51 -7.10 3.25
CA SER A 41 -12.81 -6.92 3.90
C SER A 41 -13.83 -6.15 3.04
N PHE A 42 -13.36 -5.21 2.20
CA PHE A 42 -14.24 -4.55 1.21
C PHE A 42 -14.68 -5.52 0.12
N ALA A 43 -13.77 -6.36 -0.35
CA ALA A 43 -14.09 -7.40 -1.33
C ALA A 43 -15.14 -8.37 -0.80
N ASP A 44 -15.02 -8.80 0.46
CA ASP A 44 -15.99 -9.69 1.11
C ASP A 44 -17.38 -9.03 1.19
N TYR A 45 -17.45 -7.76 1.57
CA TYR A 45 -18.71 -7.00 1.55
C TYR A 45 -19.37 -7.02 0.17
N TYR A 46 -18.61 -6.68 -0.88
CA TYR A 46 -19.17 -6.65 -2.24
C TYR A 46 -19.56 -8.04 -2.75
N GLU A 47 -18.82 -9.08 -2.38
CA GLU A 47 -19.18 -10.47 -2.71
C GLU A 47 -20.51 -10.87 -2.06
N GLU A 48 -20.69 -10.54 -0.78
CA GLU A 48 -21.95 -10.78 -0.04
C GLU A 48 -23.15 -10.03 -0.64
N GLU A 49 -22.91 -8.84 -1.21
CA GLU A 49 -23.93 -8.02 -1.89
C GLU A 49 -24.17 -8.41 -3.35
N GLY A 50 -23.43 -9.39 -3.89
CA GLY A 50 -23.58 -9.86 -5.27
C GLY A 50 -22.90 -8.99 -6.33
N LEU A 51 -21.96 -8.12 -5.92
CA LEU A 51 -21.18 -7.25 -6.79
C LEU A 51 -19.75 -7.81 -6.96
N SER A 52 -19.66 -8.94 -7.66
CA SER A 52 -18.40 -9.68 -7.83
C SER A 52 -17.33 -8.92 -8.62
N GLY A 53 -17.72 -7.97 -9.45
CA GLY A 53 -16.80 -7.09 -10.17
C GLY A 53 -16.06 -6.12 -9.21
N PHE A 54 -16.78 -5.49 -8.31
CA PHE A 54 -16.19 -4.68 -7.24
C PHE A 54 -15.32 -5.54 -6.31
N ALA A 55 -15.78 -6.75 -5.96
CA ALA A 55 -15.00 -7.68 -5.16
C ALA A 55 -13.67 -8.04 -5.85
N ASN A 56 -13.69 -8.36 -7.13
CA ASN A 56 -12.49 -8.60 -7.94
C ASN A 56 -11.53 -7.41 -7.91
N TRP A 57 -12.06 -6.20 -8.07
CA TRP A 57 -11.26 -4.98 -8.05
C TRP A 57 -10.48 -4.84 -6.74
N TYR A 58 -11.16 -5.03 -5.60
CA TYR A 58 -10.52 -4.92 -4.29
C TYR A 58 -9.59 -6.08 -3.94
N MET A 59 -9.83 -7.29 -4.46
CA MET A 59 -8.89 -8.40 -4.29
C MET A 59 -7.57 -8.13 -5.01
N ILE A 60 -7.64 -7.52 -6.20
CA ILE A 60 -6.43 -7.09 -6.93
C ILE A 60 -5.74 -5.95 -6.16
N GLN A 61 -6.51 -4.97 -5.69
CA GLN A 61 -5.96 -3.87 -4.87
C GLN A 61 -5.27 -4.41 -3.61
N ALA A 62 -5.87 -5.36 -2.92
CA ALA A 62 -5.25 -6.00 -1.75
C ALA A 62 -3.89 -6.66 -2.08
N ALA A 63 -3.78 -7.27 -3.26
CA ALA A 63 -2.51 -7.85 -3.71
C ALA A 63 -1.45 -6.77 -3.99
N GLU A 64 -1.85 -5.64 -4.57
CA GLU A 64 -0.95 -4.50 -4.83
C GLU A 64 -0.45 -3.89 -3.52
N GLU A 65 -1.31 -3.70 -2.51
CA GLU A 65 -0.90 -3.21 -1.19
C GLU A 65 0.11 -4.14 -0.50
N ARG A 66 -0.09 -5.46 -0.63
CA ARG A 66 0.91 -6.42 -0.16
C ARG A 66 2.25 -6.23 -0.86
N ASP A 67 2.24 -6.00 -2.16
CA ASP A 67 3.46 -5.79 -2.95
C ASP A 67 4.15 -4.47 -2.58
N HIS A 68 3.40 -3.41 -2.22
CA HIS A 68 3.94 -2.18 -1.64
C HIS A 68 4.69 -2.47 -0.33
N ALA A 69 4.09 -3.26 0.56
CA ALA A 69 4.74 -3.67 1.81
C ALA A 69 6.06 -4.42 1.55
N LEU A 70 6.05 -5.36 0.60
CA LEU A 70 7.24 -6.14 0.24
C LEU A 70 8.33 -5.28 -0.40
N LYS A 71 7.96 -4.28 -1.18
CA LYS A 71 8.90 -3.31 -1.77
C LYS A 71 9.66 -2.53 -0.68
N ILE A 72 8.97 -2.06 0.36
CA ILE A 72 9.60 -1.38 1.50
C ILE A 72 10.47 -2.37 2.30
N ARG A 73 9.98 -3.59 2.53
CA ARG A 73 10.74 -4.65 3.18
C ARG A 73 12.07 -4.91 2.47
N ASP A 74 12.04 -5.09 1.17
CA ASP A 74 13.24 -5.38 0.37
C ASP A 74 14.21 -4.19 0.40
N TYR A 75 13.70 -2.95 0.30
CA TYR A 75 14.52 -1.75 0.47
C TYR A 75 15.24 -1.70 1.83
N LEU A 76 14.57 -2.05 2.93
CA LEU A 76 15.20 -2.11 4.25
C LEU A 76 16.31 -3.17 4.29
N HIS A 77 16.08 -4.36 3.72
CA HIS A 77 17.11 -5.40 3.64
C HIS A 77 18.30 -4.99 2.77
N ASP A 78 18.05 -4.36 1.63
CA ASP A 78 19.10 -3.86 0.72
C ASP A 78 19.98 -2.79 1.40
N ASN A 79 19.41 -2.06 2.36
CA ASN A 79 20.13 -1.08 3.17
C ASN A 79 20.65 -1.65 4.51
N GLY A 80 20.63 -2.98 4.68
CA GLY A 80 21.18 -3.67 5.83
C GLY A 80 20.36 -3.51 7.11
N CYS A 81 19.11 -3.11 7.02
CA CYS A 81 18.21 -2.95 8.14
C CYS A 81 17.48 -4.25 8.47
N LYS A 82 17.25 -4.47 9.76
CA LYS A 82 16.38 -5.56 10.22
C LYS A 82 14.93 -5.15 10.01
N VAL A 83 14.12 -6.08 9.50
CA VAL A 83 12.66 -5.91 9.43
C VAL A 83 12.01 -6.54 10.65
N VAL A 84 11.15 -5.79 11.31
CA VAL A 84 10.37 -6.25 12.47
C VAL A 84 8.89 -6.14 12.11
N LEU A 85 8.22 -7.29 12.01
CA LEU A 85 6.80 -7.34 11.70
C LEU A 85 5.97 -7.22 12.99
N GLY A 86 5.05 -6.26 12.99
CA GLY A 86 4.07 -6.08 14.06
C GLY A 86 2.75 -6.81 13.79
N ALA A 87 1.83 -6.74 14.74
CA ALA A 87 0.47 -7.24 14.55
C ALA A 87 -0.29 -6.37 13.54
N ILE A 88 -1.09 -7.01 12.69
CA ILE A 88 -2.01 -6.34 11.79
C ILE A 88 -3.37 -6.28 12.49
N ALA A 89 -3.94 -5.08 12.62
CA ALA A 89 -5.24 -4.89 13.23
C ALA A 89 -6.36 -5.52 12.39
N ALA A 90 -7.43 -5.97 13.03
CA ALA A 90 -8.61 -6.41 12.31
C ALA A 90 -9.31 -5.19 11.68
N PRO A 91 -9.83 -5.30 10.44
CA PRO A 91 -10.73 -4.30 9.89
C PRO A 91 -12.01 -4.25 10.73
N ASP A 92 -12.43 -3.05 11.13
CA ASP A 92 -13.53 -2.84 12.07
C ASP A 92 -14.74 -2.11 11.45
N LYS A 93 -14.70 -1.83 10.15
CA LYS A 93 -15.76 -1.11 9.44
C LYS A 93 -16.88 -2.07 9.02
N THR A 94 -18.11 -1.62 9.20
CA THR A 94 -19.33 -2.23 8.66
C THR A 94 -19.98 -1.25 7.68
N PHE A 95 -20.63 -1.76 6.64
CA PHE A 95 -21.17 -0.93 5.56
C PHE A 95 -22.67 -1.20 5.37
N SER A 96 -23.41 -0.15 5.03
CA SER A 96 -24.85 -0.19 4.76
C SER A 96 -25.23 0.25 3.33
N SER A 97 -24.24 0.67 2.54
CA SER A 97 -24.43 1.05 1.14
C SER A 97 -23.22 0.68 0.30
N TYR A 98 -23.41 0.57 -1.01
CA TYR A 98 -22.34 0.28 -1.96
C TYR A 98 -21.31 1.42 -2.09
N LEU A 99 -21.70 2.63 -1.71
CA LEU A 99 -20.84 3.81 -1.73
C LEU A 99 -19.86 3.84 -0.55
N GLU A 100 -20.29 3.38 0.62
CA GLU A 100 -19.48 3.50 1.85
C GLU A 100 -18.09 2.87 1.79
N PRO A 101 -17.89 1.65 1.23
CA PRO A 101 -16.54 1.10 1.09
C PRO A 101 -15.65 1.95 0.20
N LEU A 102 -16.21 2.53 -0.88
CA LEU A 102 -15.47 3.39 -1.81
C LEU A 102 -15.01 4.69 -1.15
N GLU A 103 -15.90 5.33 -0.38
CA GLU A 103 -15.54 6.53 0.40
C GLU A 103 -14.52 6.22 1.48
N ALA A 104 -14.65 5.08 2.17
CA ALA A 104 -13.68 4.61 3.15
C ALA A 104 -12.31 4.32 2.50
N GLY A 105 -12.29 3.76 1.29
CA GLY A 105 -11.08 3.53 0.52
C GLY A 105 -10.37 4.83 0.14
N LEU A 106 -11.11 5.82 -0.35
CA LEU A 106 -10.55 7.13 -0.68
C LEU A 106 -9.95 7.82 0.55
N GLU A 107 -10.66 7.81 1.67
CA GLU A 107 -10.15 8.35 2.92
C GLU A 107 -8.88 7.63 3.39
N HIS A 108 -8.86 6.30 3.23
CA HIS A 108 -7.70 5.48 3.57
C HIS A 108 -6.49 5.82 2.70
N GLU A 109 -6.66 5.97 1.37
CA GLU A 109 -5.56 6.36 0.48
C GLU A 109 -4.99 7.74 0.82
N LYS A 110 -5.84 8.71 1.15
CA LYS A 110 -5.40 10.02 1.63
C LYS A 110 -4.59 9.92 2.93
N TYR A 111 -4.99 9.02 3.82
CA TYR A 111 -4.23 8.74 5.03
C TYR A 111 -2.86 8.11 4.71
N VAL A 112 -2.80 7.10 3.84
CA VAL A 112 -1.54 6.47 3.41
C VAL A 112 -0.62 7.50 2.75
N THR A 113 -1.15 8.37 1.89
CA THR A 113 -0.38 9.48 1.30
C THR A 113 0.26 10.36 2.36
N SER A 114 -0.47 10.68 3.43
CA SER A 114 0.10 11.47 4.53
C SER A 114 1.27 10.77 5.23
N LEU A 115 1.17 9.44 5.41
CA LEU A 115 2.25 8.64 5.99
C LEU A 115 3.50 8.60 5.10
N ILE A 116 3.33 8.43 3.80
CA ILE A 116 4.44 8.47 2.82
C ILE A 116 5.11 9.85 2.83
N ASN A 117 4.32 10.93 2.87
CA ASN A 117 4.85 12.29 2.97
C ASN A 117 5.66 12.50 4.25
N ASP A 118 5.23 11.95 5.37
CA ASP A 118 5.96 12.02 6.65
C ASP A 118 7.32 11.32 6.58
N ILE A 119 7.38 10.16 5.92
CA ILE A 119 8.65 9.44 5.72
C ILE A 119 9.57 10.26 4.82
N TYR A 120 9.02 10.83 3.74
CA TYR A 120 9.78 11.66 2.80
C TYR A 120 10.36 12.90 3.51
N ALA A 121 9.55 13.58 4.31
CA ALA A 121 10.00 14.73 5.09
C ALA A 121 11.10 14.36 6.08
N ALA A 122 10.99 13.24 6.78
CA ALA A 122 12.03 12.76 7.69
C ALA A 122 13.35 12.45 6.97
N ALA A 123 13.26 11.82 5.79
CA ALA A 123 14.44 11.56 4.95
C ALA A 123 15.09 12.86 4.45
N TYR A 124 14.28 13.83 4.08
CA TYR A 124 14.76 15.15 3.64
C TYR A 124 15.53 15.88 4.76
N GLU A 125 15.01 15.89 5.98
CA GLU A 125 15.65 16.56 7.13
C GLU A 125 17.08 16.05 7.40
N VAL A 126 17.30 14.74 7.23
CA VAL A 126 18.61 14.11 7.46
C VAL A 126 19.44 13.95 6.18
N LYS A 127 18.97 14.51 5.04
CA LYS A 127 19.61 14.42 3.73
C LYS A 127 19.81 12.95 3.27
N ASP A 128 18.86 12.09 3.59
CA ASP A 128 18.82 10.72 3.08
C ASP A 128 18.23 10.70 1.67
N PHE A 129 19.01 11.17 0.71
CA PHE A 129 18.60 11.27 -0.69
C PHE A 129 18.29 9.91 -1.32
N ARG A 130 18.89 8.84 -0.83
CA ARG A 130 18.60 7.48 -1.31
C ARG A 130 17.18 7.08 -0.95
N THR A 131 16.76 7.30 0.30
CA THR A 131 15.39 7.03 0.75
C THR A 131 14.40 7.93 0.03
N MET A 132 14.71 9.21 -0.16
CA MET A 132 13.86 10.11 -0.94
C MET A 132 13.66 9.57 -2.37
N LYS A 133 14.72 9.14 -3.04
CA LYS A 133 14.66 8.58 -4.40
C LYS A 133 13.85 7.29 -4.45
N PHE A 134 13.97 6.44 -3.44
CA PHE A 134 13.14 5.25 -3.28
C PHE A 134 11.66 5.61 -3.11
N LEU A 135 11.36 6.63 -2.31
CA LEU A 135 10.00 7.09 -2.03
C LEU A 135 9.34 7.83 -3.20
N ASP A 136 10.09 8.34 -4.18
CA ASP A 136 9.52 9.02 -5.35
C ASP A 136 8.46 8.14 -6.03
N TRP A 137 8.71 6.85 -6.17
CA TRP A 137 7.74 5.91 -6.71
C TRP A 137 6.44 5.88 -5.89
N PHE A 138 6.53 5.87 -4.54
CA PHE A 138 5.35 5.88 -3.67
C PHE A 138 4.58 7.20 -3.74
N ILE A 139 5.27 8.32 -3.95
CA ILE A 139 4.63 9.63 -4.15
C ILE A 139 3.77 9.62 -5.42
N GLU A 140 4.31 9.09 -6.52
CA GLU A 140 3.57 8.96 -7.78
C GLU A 140 2.41 7.98 -7.65
N GLU A 141 2.66 6.79 -7.08
CA GLU A 141 1.66 5.75 -6.87
C GLU A 141 0.49 6.25 -6.02
N GLN A 142 0.74 6.93 -4.90
CA GLN A 142 -0.33 7.49 -4.08
C GLN A 142 -1.18 8.53 -4.81
N GLY A 143 -0.59 9.29 -5.72
CA GLY A 143 -1.35 10.19 -6.60
C GLY A 143 -2.33 9.43 -7.50
N GLU A 144 -1.90 8.30 -8.07
CA GLU A 144 -2.74 7.43 -8.91
C GLU A 144 -3.81 6.73 -8.09
N GLU A 145 -3.46 6.22 -6.90
CA GLU A 145 -4.40 5.56 -5.97
C GLU A 145 -5.53 6.50 -5.54
N GLU A 146 -5.23 7.74 -5.14
CA GLU A 146 -6.24 8.73 -4.78
C GLU A 146 -7.14 9.08 -5.97
N THR A 147 -6.56 9.29 -7.15
CA THR A 147 -7.32 9.61 -8.37
C THR A 147 -8.28 8.48 -8.72
N THR A 148 -7.82 7.24 -8.70
CA THR A 148 -8.64 6.05 -8.98
C THR A 148 -9.76 5.90 -7.96
N ALA A 149 -9.46 6.08 -6.66
CA ALA A 149 -10.47 6.01 -5.61
C ALA A 149 -11.54 7.11 -5.75
N GLU A 150 -11.15 8.34 -6.10
CA GLU A 150 -12.09 9.44 -6.38
C GLU A 150 -12.99 9.16 -7.58
N GLU A 151 -12.44 8.56 -8.65
CA GLU A 151 -13.22 8.15 -9.81
C GLU A 151 -14.27 7.10 -9.46
N MET A 152 -13.91 6.11 -8.64
CA MET A 152 -14.85 5.07 -8.19
C MET A 152 -15.99 5.65 -7.36
N VAL A 153 -15.69 6.56 -6.44
CA VAL A 153 -16.71 7.30 -5.66
C VAL A 153 -17.63 8.09 -6.57
N THR A 154 -17.06 8.81 -7.53
CA THR A 154 -17.82 9.62 -8.49
C THR A 154 -18.74 8.77 -9.35
N LYS A 155 -18.24 7.67 -9.90
CA LYS A 155 -19.04 6.73 -10.72
C LYS A 155 -20.18 6.12 -9.90
N MET A 156 -19.93 5.72 -8.66
CA MET A 156 -20.97 5.18 -7.79
C MET A 156 -22.06 6.21 -7.50
N LYS A 157 -21.68 7.46 -7.22
CA LYS A 157 -22.64 8.55 -6.99
C LYS A 157 -23.51 8.84 -8.24
N LEU A 158 -22.92 8.74 -9.43
CA LEU A 158 -23.62 8.98 -10.69
C LEU A 158 -24.52 7.81 -11.10
N PHE A 159 -24.07 6.58 -10.92
CA PHE A 159 -24.67 5.41 -11.53
C PHE A 159 -25.23 4.38 -10.54
N GLY A 160 -24.85 4.46 -9.28
CA GLY A 160 -25.12 3.41 -8.29
C GLY A 160 -26.60 3.22 -7.93
N SER A 161 -27.48 4.20 -8.21
CA SER A 161 -28.90 4.09 -7.93
C SER A 161 -29.72 3.49 -9.08
N ASP A 162 -29.17 3.36 -10.29
CA ASP A 162 -29.79 2.68 -11.43
C ASP A 162 -29.24 1.26 -11.54
N ALA A 163 -30.13 0.26 -11.51
CA ALA A 163 -29.72 -1.14 -11.44
C ALA A 163 -28.95 -1.59 -12.69
N LYS A 164 -29.28 -1.09 -13.87
CA LYS A 164 -28.55 -1.45 -15.09
C LYS A 164 -27.18 -0.79 -15.13
N ALA A 165 -27.11 0.50 -14.80
CA ALA A 165 -25.85 1.22 -14.76
C ALA A 165 -24.90 0.66 -13.69
N LEU A 166 -25.43 0.25 -12.54
CA LEU A 166 -24.65 -0.45 -11.49
C LEU A 166 -24.11 -1.78 -12.00
N TYR A 167 -24.94 -2.56 -12.71
CA TYR A 167 -24.47 -3.81 -13.34
C TYR A 167 -23.37 -3.56 -14.36
N ASP A 168 -23.51 -2.57 -15.23
CA ASP A 168 -22.49 -2.22 -16.22
C ASP A 168 -21.17 -1.78 -15.53
N LEU A 169 -21.27 -1.02 -14.45
CA LEU A 169 -20.12 -0.60 -13.63
C LEU A 169 -19.43 -1.80 -12.97
N ASP A 170 -20.19 -2.73 -12.40
CA ASP A 170 -19.66 -3.96 -11.84
C ASP A 170 -18.92 -4.81 -12.88
N GLN A 171 -19.47 -4.90 -14.11
CA GLN A 171 -18.80 -5.59 -15.22
C GLN A 171 -17.51 -4.89 -15.66
N GLU A 172 -17.47 -3.55 -15.63
CA GLU A 172 -16.22 -2.79 -15.87
C GLU A 172 -15.13 -3.19 -14.87
N TYR A 173 -15.47 -3.25 -13.60
CA TYR A 173 -14.49 -3.62 -12.54
C TYR A 173 -14.14 -5.10 -12.53
N ALA A 174 -15.02 -5.98 -12.97
CA ALA A 174 -14.71 -7.39 -13.20
C ALA A 174 -13.61 -7.59 -14.26
N GLY A 175 -13.45 -6.63 -15.17
CA GLY A 175 -12.41 -6.63 -16.19
C GLY A 175 -11.01 -6.24 -15.70
N ARG A 176 -10.86 -5.73 -14.47
CA ARG A 176 -9.52 -5.41 -13.93
C ARG A 176 -8.68 -6.68 -13.81
N THR A 177 -7.46 -6.61 -14.28
CA THR A 177 -6.45 -7.67 -14.12
C THR A 177 -5.29 -7.15 -13.27
N ALA A 178 -4.59 -8.06 -12.59
CA ALA A 178 -3.40 -7.69 -11.82
C ALA A 178 -2.34 -7.10 -12.74
N THR A 179 -1.73 -5.99 -12.31
CA THR A 179 -0.55 -5.44 -12.99
C THR A 179 0.59 -6.46 -12.86
N PRO A 180 1.25 -6.88 -13.97
CA PRO A 180 2.42 -7.74 -13.86
C PRO A 180 3.45 -7.05 -12.98
N ALA A 181 4.04 -7.79 -12.02
CA ALA A 181 5.18 -7.29 -11.27
C ALA A 181 6.25 -6.87 -12.29
N THR A 182 6.45 -5.56 -12.43
CA THR A 182 7.54 -5.05 -13.25
C THR A 182 8.82 -5.51 -12.56
N SER A 183 9.47 -6.49 -13.17
CA SER A 183 10.87 -6.78 -12.84
C SER A 183 11.62 -5.46 -12.99
N ALA A 184 12.15 -4.97 -11.87
CA ALA A 184 13.02 -3.81 -11.88
C ALA A 184 14.20 -4.13 -12.82
N GLU A 185 14.29 -3.43 -13.94
CA GLU A 185 15.52 -3.32 -14.72
C GLU A 185 16.48 -2.32 -14.06
#